data_3ddc76e9ac9e285c46da996b0698f745
#
_entry.id   3ddc76e9ac9e285c46da996b0698f745
#
_cell.length_a   1.000
_cell.length_b   1.000
_cell.length_c   1.000
_cell.angle_alpha   90.00
_cell.angle_beta   90.00
_cell.angle_gamma   90.00
#
_symmetry.space_group_name_H-M   'P 1'
#
loop_
_entity.id
_entity.type
_entity.pdbx_description
1 polymer ?
#
loop_
_entity_poly.entity_id
_entity_poly.type
_entity_poly.pdbx_seq_one_letter_code
_entity_poly.pdbx_strand_id
1 'polypeptide(L)' 'DHNSFSLWVGYQLAVEKNDLDSIASFRLLLTGLFPESAETKLINDLDQGR' A
#
# COMPACT_ATOMS: atom_id res chain seq x y z
N ASP A 1 -5.26 8.13 -13.43
CA ASP A 1 -5.62 6.72 -13.44
C ASP A 1 -5.02 6.01 -12.25
N HIS A 2 -5.89 5.49 -11.38
CA HIS A 2 -5.42 4.78 -10.19
C HIS A 2 -5.31 3.29 -10.49
N ASN A 3 -4.10 2.77 -10.41
CA ASN A 3 -3.87 1.34 -10.49
C ASN A 3 -3.02 0.92 -9.31
N SER A 4 -2.80 -0.39 -9.18
CA SER A 4 -2.06 -0.89 -8.02
C SER A 4 -0.65 -0.33 -7.94
N PHE A 5 -0.02 -0.10 -9.07
CA PHE A 5 1.34 0.45 -9.09
C PHE A 5 1.36 1.89 -8.58
N SER A 6 0.42 2.72 -9.05
CA SER A 6 0.33 4.11 -8.59
C SER A 6 0.10 4.18 -7.09
N LEU A 7 -0.80 3.35 -6.59
CA LEU A 7 -1.09 3.31 -5.16
C LEU A 7 0.12 2.81 -4.37
N TRP A 8 0.85 1.85 -4.92
CA TRP A 8 2.06 1.35 -4.29
C TRP A 8 3.11 2.44 -4.16
N VAL A 9 3.31 3.23 -5.22
CA VAL A 9 4.26 4.33 -5.18
C VAL A 9 3.85 5.35 -4.12
N GLY A 10 2.56 5.69 -4.07
CA GLY A 10 2.05 6.60 -3.05
C GLY A 10 2.26 6.06 -1.64
N TYR A 11 2.03 4.77 -1.46
CA TYR A 11 2.26 4.10 -0.18
C TYR A 11 3.73 4.24 0.24
N GLN A 12 4.65 3.99 -0.67
CA GLN A 12 6.08 4.08 -0.36
C GLN A 12 6.50 5.50 0.00
N LEU A 13 5.95 6.49 -0.70
CA LEU A 13 6.22 7.89 -0.36
C LEU A 13 5.70 8.24 1.02
N ALA A 14 4.52 7.73 1.37
CA ALA A 14 3.95 7.97 2.69
C ALA A 14 4.80 7.35 3.78
N VAL A 15 5.31 6.16 3.54
CA VAL A 15 6.21 5.50 4.50
C VAL A 15 7.47 6.33 4.68
N GLU A 16 8.04 6.81 3.59
CA GLU A 16 9.26 7.60 3.63
C GLU A 16 9.07 8.90 4.40
N LYS A 17 7.89 9.52 4.26
CA LYS A 17 7.57 10.74 4.98
C LYS A 17 7.03 10.50 6.38
N ASN A 18 6.86 9.22 6.74
CA ASN A 18 6.29 8.85 8.03
C ASN A 18 4.88 9.42 8.23
N ASP A 19 4.11 9.44 7.14
CA ASP A 19 2.74 9.96 7.14
C ASP A 19 1.78 8.82 7.42
N LEU A 20 1.46 8.61 8.69
CA LEU A 20 0.70 7.45 9.12
C LEU A 20 -0.71 7.41 8.53
N ASP A 21 -1.36 8.56 8.40
CA ASP A 21 -2.70 8.61 7.81
C ASP A 21 -2.69 8.18 6.36
N SER A 22 -1.72 8.65 5.59
CA SER A 22 -1.61 8.27 4.18
C SER A 22 -1.23 6.81 4.03
N ILE A 23 -0.34 6.30 4.89
CA ILE A 23 0.02 4.89 4.88
C ILE A 23 -1.23 4.02 5.04
N ALA A 24 -2.06 4.33 6.01
CA ALA A 24 -3.28 3.57 6.26
C ALA A 24 -4.25 3.68 5.08
N SER A 25 -4.39 4.88 4.51
CA SER A 25 -5.29 5.10 3.38
C SER A 25 -4.86 4.30 2.16
N PHE A 26 -3.57 4.35 1.81
CA PHE A 26 -3.07 3.62 0.64
C PHE A 26 -3.17 2.11 0.85
N ARG A 27 -2.93 1.64 2.08
CA ARG A 27 -3.09 0.22 2.38
C ARG A 27 -4.53 -0.23 2.16
N LEU A 28 -5.49 0.56 2.66
CA LEU A 28 -6.90 0.23 2.48
C LEU A 28 -7.28 0.22 1.01
N LEU A 29 -6.79 1.19 0.23
CA LEU A 29 -7.09 1.24 -1.20
C LEU A 29 -6.53 0.03 -1.92
N LEU A 30 -5.29 -0.35 -1.63
CA LEU A 30 -4.67 -1.51 -2.26
C LEU A 30 -5.38 -2.80 -1.89
N THR A 31 -5.66 -3.01 -0.63
CA THR A 31 -6.29 -4.25 -0.19
C THR A 31 -7.76 -4.32 -0.60
N GLY A 32 -8.42 -3.17 -0.71
CA GLY A 32 -9.83 -3.12 -1.08
C GLY A 32 -10.07 -3.19 -2.58
N LEU A 33 -9.25 -2.50 -3.38
CA LEU A 33 -9.44 -2.41 -4.82
C LEU A 33 -8.61 -3.44 -5.59
N PHE A 34 -7.46 -3.78 -5.08
CA PHE A 34 -6.52 -4.68 -5.78
C PHE A 34 -6.01 -5.77 -4.84
N PRO A 35 -6.91 -6.58 -4.25
CA PRO A 35 -6.49 -7.56 -3.23
C PRO A 35 -5.55 -8.63 -3.77
N GLU A 36 -5.58 -8.89 -5.07
CA GLU A 36 -4.77 -9.94 -5.69
C GLU A 36 -3.50 -9.41 -6.34
N SER A 37 -3.24 -8.11 -6.25
CA SER A 37 -2.06 -7.55 -6.90
C SER A 37 -0.79 -7.93 -6.16
N ALA A 38 0.33 -7.93 -6.89
CA ALA A 38 1.64 -8.21 -6.29
C ALA A 38 1.97 -7.18 -5.22
N GLU A 39 1.60 -5.92 -5.46
CA GLU A 39 1.87 -4.84 -4.51
C GLU A 39 1.13 -5.07 -3.20
N THR A 40 -0.13 -5.48 -3.27
CA THR A 40 -0.91 -5.77 -2.08
C THR A 40 -0.30 -6.94 -1.29
N LYS A 41 0.17 -7.96 -2.00
CA LYS A 41 0.80 -9.10 -1.36
C LYS A 41 2.09 -8.70 -0.65
N LEU A 42 2.85 -7.77 -1.25
CA LEU A 42 4.06 -7.26 -0.61
C LEU A 42 3.74 -6.53 0.70
N ILE A 43 2.68 -5.73 0.70
CA ILE A 43 2.27 -5.01 1.92
C ILE A 43 1.87 -6.00 3.01
N ASN A 44 1.09 -7.02 2.64
CA ASN A 44 0.64 -8.02 3.60
C ASN A 44 1.83 -8.82 4.16
N ASP A 45 2.79 -9.15 3.31
CA ASP A 45 4.00 -9.85 3.74
C ASP A 45 4.79 -9.02 4.75
N LEU A 46 4.95 -7.72 4.48
CA LEU A 46 5.66 -6.84 5.40
C LEU A 46 4.95 -6.76 6.76
N ASP A 47 3.62 -6.72 6.73
CA ASP A 47 2.84 -6.68 7.96
C ASP A 47 3.02 -7.96 8.77
N GLN A 48 2.99 -9.10 8.10
CA GLN A 48 3.07 -10.39 8.77
C GLN A 48 4.50 -10.75 9.17
N GLY A 49 5.47 -10.14 8.54
CA GLY A 49 6.88 -10.43 8.81
C GLY A 49 7.41 -9.81 10.07
N ARG A 50 6.56 -9.23 10.88
CA ARG A 50 7.01 -8.56 12.11
C ARG A 50 6.95 -9.48 13.31
#